data_39d51ffb95214004a9728add3f239597
#
_entry.id   39d51ffb95214004a9728add3f239597
#
_cell.length_a   1.000
_cell.length_b   1.000
_cell.length_c   1.000
_cell.angle_alpha   90.00
_cell.angle_beta   90.00
_cell.angle_gamma   90.00
#
_symmetry.space_group_name_H-M   'P 1'
#
loop_
_entity.id
_entity.type
_entity.pdbx_description
1 polymer ?
#
loop_
_entity_poly.entity_id
_entity_poly.type
_entity_poly.pdbx_seq_one_letter_code
_entity_poly.pdbx_strand_id
1 'polypeptide(L)'
;MNEIVIIALAGFTTGITTVLFGFGGGFVVVPFVYQLMLRQPAIAGNAMHVAVATSTAVMIFNAGWVSYRNWRAGRLAAQTLFPLLWFIAIGAVVGSCLAGILSENIVRALFILYMLATISDCLLRKGFFTGSARRRLSLPVVTGGGVIIGTIAALLGVGGSVMTVPLLRRHGYAMQECVSASNPLSLPVALCGAVTYAVIGRHSIPLSGFLGFISLKILGLLVLTGWAGIVFSRRAIPAVPDVWYARIYVLLLCLVLLAMLIQ
;
A
#
# COMPACT_ATOMS: atom_id res chain seq x y z
N MET A 1 -22.10 -16.47 -2.62
CA MET A 1 -21.48 -15.97 -1.38
C MET A 1 -21.72 -14.47 -1.37
N ASN A 2 -22.30 -13.92 -0.33
CA ASN A 2 -22.68 -12.50 -0.32
C ASN A 2 -21.47 -11.61 -0.50
N GLU A 3 -21.53 -10.62 -1.38
CA GLU A 3 -20.43 -9.66 -1.63
C GLU A 3 -19.87 -9.07 -0.34
N ILE A 4 -20.73 -8.82 0.64
CA ILE A 4 -20.37 -8.30 1.97
C ILE A 4 -19.38 -9.23 2.67
N VAL A 5 -19.57 -10.56 2.60
CA VAL A 5 -18.66 -11.52 3.24
C VAL A 5 -17.28 -11.50 2.58
N ILE A 6 -17.24 -11.40 1.24
CA ILE A 6 -15.98 -11.34 0.48
C ILE A 6 -15.23 -10.04 0.83
N ILE A 7 -15.93 -8.89 0.88
CA ILE A 7 -15.34 -7.61 1.28
C ILE A 7 -14.84 -7.67 2.73
N ALA A 8 -15.60 -8.29 3.63
CA ALA A 8 -15.20 -8.44 5.03
C ALA A 8 -13.94 -9.30 5.21
N LEU A 9 -13.83 -10.40 4.48
CA LEU A 9 -12.63 -11.25 4.46
C LEU A 9 -11.42 -10.50 3.88
N ALA A 10 -11.62 -9.77 2.79
CA ALA A 10 -10.56 -8.94 2.21
C ALA A 10 -10.10 -7.84 3.17
N GLY A 11 -11.02 -7.18 3.87
CA GLY A 11 -10.67 -6.19 4.89
C GLY A 11 -9.91 -6.81 6.05
N PHE A 12 -10.35 -7.95 6.57
CA PHE A 12 -9.69 -8.66 7.66
C PHE A 12 -8.25 -9.07 7.29
N THR A 13 -8.06 -9.65 6.11
CA THR A 13 -6.72 -10.00 5.59
C THR A 13 -5.85 -8.77 5.36
N THR A 14 -6.45 -7.66 4.90
CA THR A 14 -5.79 -6.36 4.74
C THR A 14 -5.27 -5.83 6.07
N GLY A 15 -6.05 -5.95 7.15
CA GLY A 15 -5.61 -5.57 8.50
C GLY A 15 -4.41 -6.39 8.99
N ILE A 16 -4.44 -7.72 8.78
CA ILE A 16 -3.34 -8.63 9.11
C ILE A 16 -2.08 -8.23 8.34
N THR A 17 -2.18 -8.05 7.02
CA THR A 17 -1.02 -7.72 6.17
C THR A 17 -0.46 -6.33 6.46
N THR A 18 -1.27 -5.38 6.94
CA THR A 18 -0.81 -4.08 7.40
C THR A 18 0.11 -4.18 8.61
N VAL A 19 -0.23 -5.05 9.58
CA VAL A 19 0.59 -5.25 10.78
C VAL A 19 1.85 -6.06 10.47
N LEU A 20 1.71 -7.14 9.72
CA LEU A 20 2.82 -8.06 9.45
C LEU A 20 3.80 -7.52 8.40
N PHE A 21 3.33 -6.86 7.35
CA PHE A 21 4.16 -6.48 6.20
C PHE A 21 4.24 -4.97 5.98
N GLY A 22 3.51 -4.18 6.75
CA GLY A 22 3.56 -2.73 6.62
C GLY A 22 2.89 -2.19 5.36
N PHE A 23 2.05 -2.97 4.67
CA PHE A 23 1.43 -2.59 3.41
C PHE A 23 0.41 -1.44 3.52
N GLY A 24 0.11 -0.98 4.72
CA GLY A 24 -0.88 0.07 4.95
C GLY A 24 -2.30 -0.32 4.56
N GLY A 25 -2.47 -1.51 4.01
CA GLY A 25 -3.74 -2.02 3.47
C GLY A 25 -3.89 -1.86 1.97
N GLY A 26 -3.22 -0.92 1.34
CA GLY A 26 -3.40 -0.59 -0.08
C GLY A 26 -3.12 -1.74 -1.03
N PHE A 27 -2.09 -2.47 -0.76
CA PHE A 27 -1.57 -3.53 -1.62
C PHE A 27 -2.58 -4.66 -1.92
N VAL A 28 -3.35 -5.10 -0.92
CA VAL A 28 -4.37 -6.15 -1.09
C VAL A 28 -5.68 -5.55 -1.60
N VAL A 29 -5.98 -4.30 -1.20
CA VAL A 29 -7.23 -3.63 -1.53
C VAL A 29 -7.34 -3.32 -3.02
N VAL A 30 -6.24 -2.86 -3.67
CA VAL A 30 -6.28 -2.47 -5.09
C VAL A 30 -6.77 -3.61 -5.99
N PRO A 31 -6.13 -4.80 -6.04
CA PRO A 31 -6.60 -5.88 -6.92
C PRO A 31 -7.99 -6.38 -6.53
N PHE A 32 -8.29 -6.40 -5.24
CA PHE A 32 -9.60 -6.85 -4.75
C PHE A 32 -10.73 -5.92 -5.20
N VAL A 33 -10.60 -4.61 -4.97
CA VAL A 33 -11.61 -3.63 -5.37
C VAL A 33 -11.69 -3.53 -6.89
N TYR A 34 -10.56 -3.62 -7.60
CA TYR A 34 -10.53 -3.64 -9.05
C TYR A 34 -11.39 -4.77 -9.62
N GLN A 35 -11.19 -6.01 -9.17
CA GLN A 35 -12.00 -7.17 -9.59
C GLN A 35 -13.49 -7.03 -9.25
N LEU A 36 -13.78 -6.39 -8.12
CA LEU A 36 -15.16 -6.15 -7.70
C LEU A 36 -15.84 -5.10 -8.61
N MET A 37 -15.12 -4.04 -8.98
CA MET A 37 -15.64 -2.95 -9.83
C MET A 37 -15.80 -3.36 -11.29
N LEU A 38 -14.95 -4.24 -11.80
CA LEU A 38 -15.10 -4.80 -13.16
C LEU A 38 -16.43 -5.53 -13.39
N ARG A 39 -17.01 -6.08 -12.31
CA ARG A 39 -18.32 -6.76 -12.37
C ARG A 39 -19.52 -5.80 -12.46
N GLN A 40 -19.26 -4.50 -12.29
CA GLN A 40 -20.29 -3.46 -12.35
C GLN A 40 -20.18 -2.66 -13.64
N PRO A 41 -21.02 -2.89 -14.66
CA PRO A 41 -20.89 -2.26 -15.98
C PRO A 41 -20.84 -0.73 -15.96
N ALA A 42 -21.57 -0.12 -15.01
CA ALA A 42 -21.61 1.34 -14.84
C ALA A 42 -20.28 1.97 -14.38
N ILE A 43 -19.36 1.17 -13.81
CA ILE A 43 -18.11 1.64 -13.21
C ILE A 43 -16.88 1.00 -13.87
N ALA A 44 -17.09 -0.04 -14.68
CA ALA A 44 -16.02 -0.84 -15.27
C ALA A 44 -14.96 0.00 -16.00
N GLY A 45 -15.34 1.10 -16.65
CA GLY A 45 -14.42 2.03 -17.31
C GLY A 45 -13.58 2.93 -16.34
N ASN A 46 -13.86 2.87 -15.04
CA ASN A 46 -13.13 3.59 -13.99
C ASN A 46 -12.70 2.67 -12.84
N ALA A 47 -12.73 1.35 -13.07
CA ALA A 47 -12.53 0.35 -12.01
C ALA A 47 -11.18 0.49 -11.32
N MET A 48 -10.10 0.77 -12.06
CA MET A 48 -8.77 0.95 -11.53
C MET A 48 -8.66 2.24 -10.69
N HIS A 49 -9.25 3.35 -11.16
CA HIS A 49 -9.28 4.59 -10.42
C HIS A 49 -10.05 4.45 -9.09
N VAL A 50 -11.20 3.75 -9.10
CA VAL A 50 -11.97 3.46 -7.89
C VAL A 50 -11.16 2.56 -6.93
N ALA A 51 -10.48 1.57 -7.46
CA ALA A 51 -9.65 0.67 -6.65
C ALA A 51 -8.51 1.42 -5.95
N VAL A 52 -7.77 2.23 -6.69
CA VAL A 52 -6.67 3.06 -6.16
C VAL A 52 -7.17 4.08 -5.15
N ALA A 53 -8.26 4.79 -5.47
CA ALA A 53 -8.86 5.79 -4.59
C ALA A 53 -9.37 5.20 -3.27
N THR A 54 -10.11 4.09 -3.35
CA THR A 54 -10.63 3.40 -2.15
C THR A 54 -9.49 2.82 -1.32
N SER A 55 -8.46 2.29 -1.97
CA SER A 55 -7.26 1.77 -1.33
C SER A 55 -6.51 2.85 -0.55
N THR A 56 -6.25 4.02 -1.15
CA THR A 56 -5.59 5.14 -0.45
C THR A 56 -6.42 5.61 0.75
N ALA A 57 -7.74 5.65 0.63
CA ALA A 57 -8.62 6.00 1.74
C ALA A 57 -8.55 4.95 2.88
N VAL A 58 -8.57 3.65 2.59
CA VAL A 58 -8.39 2.56 3.59
C VAL A 58 -7.04 2.70 4.30
N MET A 59 -5.98 3.05 3.55
CA MET A 59 -4.64 3.22 4.11
C MET A 59 -4.56 4.32 5.16
N ILE A 60 -5.30 5.42 5.02
CA ILE A 60 -5.34 6.49 6.03
C ILE A 60 -5.67 5.90 7.41
N PHE A 61 -6.70 5.05 7.47
CA PHE A 61 -7.15 4.45 8.72
C PHE A 61 -6.22 3.34 9.21
N ASN A 62 -5.91 2.37 8.35
CA ASN A 62 -5.12 1.19 8.75
C ASN A 62 -3.66 1.54 9.06
N ALA A 63 -2.97 2.23 8.14
CA ALA A 63 -1.59 2.65 8.37
C ALA A 63 -1.49 3.70 9.47
N GLY A 64 -2.47 4.62 9.54
CA GLY A 64 -2.57 5.62 10.61
C GLY A 64 -2.64 4.98 11.98
N TRP A 65 -3.55 4.04 12.18
CA TRP A 65 -3.71 3.33 13.45
C TRP A 65 -2.47 2.54 13.85
N VAL A 66 -1.89 1.79 12.90
CA VAL A 66 -0.68 1.00 13.16
C VAL A 66 0.51 1.92 13.46
N SER A 67 0.66 3.03 12.73
CA SER A 67 1.72 4.03 12.96
C SER A 67 1.60 4.67 14.34
N TYR A 68 0.41 5.09 14.72
CA TYR A 68 0.15 5.63 16.06
C TYR A 68 0.53 4.65 17.17
N ARG A 69 0.15 3.38 17.02
CA ARG A 69 0.47 2.33 18.00
C ARG A 69 1.96 2.03 18.04
N ASN A 70 2.65 2.02 16.91
CA ASN A 70 4.10 1.81 16.85
C ASN A 70 4.86 3.00 17.45
N TRP A 71 4.37 4.22 17.23
CA TRP A 71 4.92 5.43 17.85
C TRP A 71 4.79 5.37 19.37
N ARG A 72 3.61 5.07 19.90
CA ARG A 72 3.41 4.93 21.35
C ARG A 72 4.23 3.81 21.98
N ALA A 73 4.55 2.77 21.21
CA ALA A 73 5.39 1.66 21.65
C ALA A 73 6.91 1.93 21.51
N GLY A 74 7.32 3.13 21.07
CA GLY A 74 8.74 3.50 20.90
C GLY A 74 9.46 2.72 19.77
N ARG A 75 8.72 2.11 18.85
CA ARG A 75 9.29 1.25 17.78
C ARG A 75 9.68 2.01 16.51
N LEU A 76 9.51 3.33 16.48
CA LEU A 76 9.80 4.16 15.31
C LEU A 76 11.15 4.84 15.45
N ALA A 77 12.07 4.55 14.53
CA ALA A 77 13.34 5.26 14.40
C ALA A 77 13.11 6.61 13.67
N ALA A 78 12.72 7.65 14.43
CA ALA A 78 12.38 8.96 13.88
C ALA A 78 13.48 9.55 12.99
N GLN A 79 14.75 9.38 13.35
CA GLN A 79 15.89 9.91 12.60
C GLN A 79 15.99 9.36 11.17
N THR A 80 15.55 8.10 10.94
CA THR A 80 15.56 7.48 9.62
C THR A 80 14.31 7.81 8.83
N LEU A 81 13.18 8.02 9.52
CA LEU A 81 11.86 8.24 8.93
C LEU A 81 11.68 9.67 8.42
N PHE A 82 12.05 10.68 9.22
CA PHE A 82 11.73 12.07 8.92
C PHE A 82 12.27 12.57 7.58
N PRO A 83 13.53 12.33 7.20
CA PRO A 83 14.01 12.80 5.90
C PRO A 83 13.25 12.16 4.73
N LEU A 84 13.04 10.83 4.80
CA LEU A 84 12.39 10.06 3.73
C LEU A 84 10.91 10.42 3.58
N LEU A 85 10.22 10.70 4.69
CA LEU A 85 8.80 11.05 4.72
C LEU A 85 8.49 12.31 3.90
N TRP A 86 9.31 13.35 3.99
CA TRP A 86 9.12 14.59 3.25
C TRP A 86 9.27 14.40 1.74
N PHE A 87 10.29 13.65 1.31
CA PHE A 87 10.50 13.37 -0.11
C PHE A 87 9.44 12.45 -0.69
N ILE A 88 8.95 11.47 0.10
CA ILE A 88 7.79 10.66 -0.27
C ILE A 88 6.54 11.54 -0.39
N ALA A 89 6.33 12.51 0.50
CA ALA A 89 5.19 13.42 0.42
C ALA A 89 5.20 14.25 -0.86
N ILE A 90 6.37 14.81 -1.22
CA ILE A 90 6.54 15.55 -2.49
C ILE A 90 6.22 14.64 -3.68
N GLY A 91 6.80 13.44 -3.71
CA GLY A 91 6.51 12.46 -4.75
C GLY A 91 5.05 12.06 -4.81
N ALA A 92 4.39 11.92 -3.66
CA ALA A 92 2.98 11.54 -3.58
C ALA A 92 2.06 12.60 -4.22
N VAL A 93 2.35 13.89 -4.04
CA VAL A 93 1.62 14.96 -4.74
C VAL A 93 1.77 14.82 -6.24
N VAL A 94 3.00 14.65 -6.73
CA VAL A 94 3.28 14.48 -8.17
C VAL A 94 2.57 13.23 -8.71
N GLY A 95 2.69 12.09 -8.04
CA GLY A 95 2.07 10.83 -8.46
C GLY A 95 0.55 10.89 -8.49
N SER A 96 -0.06 11.52 -7.50
CA SER A 96 -1.51 11.69 -7.44
C SER A 96 -2.04 12.59 -8.58
N CYS A 97 -1.32 13.65 -8.91
CA CYS A 97 -1.69 14.53 -10.04
C CYS A 97 -1.56 13.76 -11.37
N LEU A 98 -0.49 13.00 -11.56
CA LEU A 98 -0.30 12.18 -12.76
C LEU A 98 -1.40 11.13 -12.92
N ALA A 99 -1.81 10.50 -11.83
CA ALA A 99 -2.86 9.49 -11.85
C ALA A 99 -4.21 10.02 -12.38
N GLY A 100 -4.49 11.32 -12.18
CA GLY A 100 -5.70 11.95 -12.69
C GLY A 100 -5.71 12.19 -14.21
N ILE A 101 -4.54 12.13 -14.84
CA ILE A 101 -4.36 12.39 -16.29
C ILE A 101 -4.24 11.07 -17.07
N LEU A 102 -3.76 10.01 -16.41
CA LEU A 102 -3.50 8.72 -17.04
C LEU A 102 -4.78 7.91 -17.23
N SER A 103 -4.88 7.22 -18.36
CA SER A 103 -5.97 6.28 -18.61
C SER A 103 -5.89 5.05 -17.71
N GLU A 104 -7.03 4.43 -17.45
CA GLU A 104 -7.16 3.23 -16.62
C GLU A 104 -6.19 2.12 -17.04
N ASN A 105 -6.09 1.85 -18.34
CA ASN A 105 -5.22 0.81 -18.89
C ASN A 105 -3.74 1.09 -18.60
N ILE A 106 -3.33 2.36 -18.65
CA ILE A 106 -1.95 2.76 -18.34
C ILE A 106 -1.67 2.55 -16.85
N VAL A 107 -2.57 2.97 -15.96
CA VAL A 107 -2.39 2.79 -14.51
C VAL A 107 -2.30 1.30 -14.17
N ARG A 108 -3.15 0.47 -14.78
CA ARG A 108 -3.10 -1.00 -14.63
C ARG A 108 -1.78 -1.58 -15.12
N ALA A 109 -1.34 -1.20 -16.32
CA ALA A 109 -0.08 -1.69 -16.89
C ALA A 109 1.12 -1.29 -16.02
N LEU A 110 1.14 -0.05 -15.52
CA LEU A 110 2.16 0.43 -14.60
C LEU A 110 2.14 -0.34 -13.27
N PHE A 111 0.94 -0.70 -12.76
CA PHE A 111 0.82 -1.53 -11.57
C PHE A 111 1.46 -2.91 -11.76
N ILE A 112 1.15 -3.59 -12.86
CA ILE A 112 1.72 -4.89 -13.20
C ILE A 112 3.23 -4.80 -13.37
N LEU A 113 3.72 -3.81 -14.11
CA LEU A 113 5.15 -3.58 -14.32
C LEU A 113 5.88 -3.32 -13.00
N TYR A 114 5.28 -2.49 -12.15
CA TYR A 114 5.80 -2.20 -10.81
C TYR A 114 5.90 -3.47 -9.95
N MET A 115 4.87 -4.33 -9.96
CA MET A 115 4.90 -5.59 -9.23
C MET A 115 5.99 -6.52 -9.73
N LEU A 116 6.11 -6.69 -11.06
CA LEU A 116 7.17 -7.47 -11.68
C LEU A 116 8.57 -6.96 -11.30
N ALA A 117 8.77 -5.65 -11.40
CA ALA A 117 10.05 -5.03 -11.04
C ALA A 117 10.39 -5.26 -9.55
N THR A 118 9.40 -5.11 -8.66
CA THR A 118 9.61 -5.29 -7.21
C THR A 118 9.89 -6.75 -6.86
N ILE A 119 9.16 -7.70 -7.45
CA ILE A 119 9.40 -9.14 -7.25
C ILE A 119 10.79 -9.51 -7.75
N SER A 120 11.15 -9.10 -8.98
CA SER A 120 12.46 -9.34 -9.57
C SER A 120 13.58 -8.77 -8.69
N ASP A 121 13.39 -7.56 -8.18
CA ASP A 121 14.33 -6.91 -7.29
C ASP A 121 14.50 -7.66 -5.96
N CYS A 122 13.43 -8.16 -5.35
CA CYS A 122 13.49 -8.97 -4.14
C CYS A 122 14.17 -10.34 -4.35
N LEU A 123 13.97 -10.96 -5.52
CA LEU A 123 14.53 -12.29 -5.83
C LEU A 123 15.98 -12.23 -6.31
N LEU A 124 16.32 -11.27 -7.16
CA LEU A 124 17.64 -11.21 -7.82
C LEU A 124 18.72 -10.56 -6.96
N ARG A 125 18.33 -9.64 -6.07
CA ARG A 125 19.34 -8.93 -5.25
C ARG A 125 19.63 -9.64 -3.94
N LYS A 126 20.91 -9.93 -3.73
CA LYS A 126 21.44 -10.46 -2.46
C LYS A 126 21.18 -9.48 -1.32
N GLY A 127 20.78 -9.99 -0.15
CA GLY A 127 20.57 -9.19 1.07
C GLY A 127 19.10 -9.04 1.51
N PHE A 128 18.13 -9.25 0.64
CA PHE A 128 16.72 -9.23 1.06
C PHE A 128 16.39 -10.40 1.99
N PHE A 129 16.84 -11.61 1.67
CA PHE A 129 16.61 -12.81 2.49
C PHE A 129 17.62 -12.98 3.63
N THR A 130 18.88 -12.64 3.41
CA THR A 130 19.97 -12.91 4.35
C THR A 130 20.30 -11.74 5.28
N GLY A 131 19.80 -10.54 4.96
CA GLY A 131 20.22 -9.31 5.60
C GLY A 131 21.64 -8.90 5.20
N SER A 132 21.98 -7.66 5.38
CA SER A 132 23.31 -7.09 5.15
C SER A 132 23.74 -6.25 6.35
N ALA A 133 25.02 -5.86 6.39
CA ALA A 133 25.49 -4.95 7.43
C ALA A 133 24.71 -3.62 7.40
N ARG A 134 24.32 -3.12 8.57
CA ARG A 134 23.55 -1.87 8.71
C ARG A 134 24.33 -0.69 8.12
N ARG A 135 23.73 -0.02 7.13
CA ARG A 135 24.30 1.17 6.48
C ARG A 135 23.29 2.31 6.54
N ARG A 136 23.78 3.52 6.74
CA ARG A 136 22.92 4.70 6.65
C ARG A 136 22.48 4.90 5.20
N LEU A 137 21.24 5.37 5.04
CA LEU A 137 20.71 5.77 3.73
C LEU A 137 21.54 6.96 3.21
N SER A 138 22.06 6.85 2.01
CA SER A 138 22.76 7.96 1.37
C SER A 138 21.79 9.08 0.97
N LEU A 139 22.25 10.31 0.91
CA LEU A 139 21.42 11.46 0.58
C LEU A 139 20.65 11.29 -0.76
N PRO A 140 21.28 10.81 -1.86
CA PRO A 140 20.56 10.57 -3.12
C PRO A 140 19.44 9.54 -3.01
N VAL A 141 19.60 8.52 -2.15
CA VAL A 141 18.57 7.49 -1.91
C VAL A 141 17.41 8.08 -1.13
N VAL A 142 17.67 8.95 -0.16
CA VAL A 142 16.63 9.61 0.63
C VAL A 142 15.85 10.62 -0.23
N THR A 143 16.53 11.44 -1.00
CA THR A 143 15.91 12.50 -1.82
C THR A 143 15.28 11.91 -3.07
N GLY A 144 16.06 11.45 -4.04
CA GLY A 144 15.59 10.91 -5.31
C GLY A 144 14.75 9.63 -5.13
N GLY A 145 15.23 8.70 -4.30
CA GLY A 145 14.50 7.47 -3.98
C GLY A 145 13.16 7.75 -3.29
N GLY A 146 13.13 8.69 -2.34
CA GLY A 146 11.89 9.09 -1.66
C GLY A 146 10.85 9.66 -2.62
N VAL A 147 11.25 10.57 -3.51
CA VAL A 147 10.34 11.16 -4.52
C VAL A 147 9.83 10.09 -5.47
N ILE A 148 10.68 9.21 -5.99
CA ILE A 148 10.28 8.12 -6.89
C ILE A 148 9.29 7.17 -6.19
N ILE A 149 9.59 6.76 -4.96
CA ILE A 149 8.71 5.91 -4.16
C ILE A 149 7.35 6.57 -3.96
N GLY A 150 7.33 7.84 -3.56
CA GLY A 150 6.10 8.59 -3.35
C GLY A 150 5.26 8.71 -4.62
N THR A 151 5.90 9.04 -5.75
CA THR A 151 5.23 9.18 -7.05
C THR A 151 4.58 7.87 -7.49
N ILE A 152 5.34 6.77 -7.51
CA ILE A 152 4.84 5.46 -7.93
C ILE A 152 3.75 4.95 -6.97
N ALA A 153 3.99 5.09 -5.66
CA ALA A 153 3.07 4.59 -4.65
C ALA A 153 1.71 5.32 -4.68
N ALA A 154 1.71 6.64 -4.87
CA ALA A 154 0.49 7.44 -4.95
C ALA A 154 -0.28 7.21 -6.26
N LEU A 155 0.44 7.08 -7.37
CA LEU A 155 -0.14 6.76 -8.67
C LEU A 155 -0.84 5.40 -8.67
N LEU A 156 -0.27 4.41 -7.99
CA LEU A 156 -0.76 3.03 -7.99
C LEU A 156 -1.62 2.67 -6.76
N GLY A 157 -1.72 3.54 -5.77
CA GLY A 157 -2.51 3.30 -4.56
C GLY A 157 -2.00 2.18 -3.65
N VAL A 158 -0.72 1.81 -3.76
CA VAL A 158 -0.13 0.68 -3.01
C VAL A 158 0.56 1.08 -1.71
N GLY A 159 0.68 2.35 -1.44
CA GLY A 159 1.50 2.84 -0.34
C GLY A 159 3.00 2.72 -0.61
N GLY A 160 3.80 3.52 0.08
CA GLY A 160 5.25 3.50 -0.06
C GLY A 160 5.91 2.21 0.42
N SER A 161 5.21 1.38 1.18
CA SER A 161 5.74 0.21 1.88
C SER A 161 6.34 -0.86 0.98
N VAL A 162 5.73 -1.10 -0.18
CA VAL A 162 6.18 -2.14 -1.12
C VAL A 162 7.59 -1.85 -1.65
N MET A 163 8.00 -0.59 -1.75
CA MET A 163 9.37 -0.20 -2.12
C MET A 163 10.24 0.11 -0.90
N THR A 164 9.68 0.69 0.16
CA THR A 164 10.47 1.06 1.33
C THR A 164 10.96 -0.14 2.13
N VAL A 165 10.17 -1.22 2.21
CA VAL A 165 10.61 -2.45 2.89
C VAL A 165 11.85 -3.06 2.23
N PRO A 166 11.88 -3.36 0.92
CA PRO A 166 13.08 -3.83 0.25
C PRO A 166 14.24 -2.85 0.35
N LEU A 167 13.97 -1.55 0.22
CA LEU A 167 15.00 -0.50 0.33
C LEU A 167 15.69 -0.53 1.69
N LEU A 168 14.94 -0.50 2.78
CA LEU A 168 15.48 -0.52 4.15
C LEU A 168 16.17 -1.87 4.45
N ARG A 169 15.57 -2.97 4.00
CA ARG A 169 16.13 -4.31 4.22
C ARG A 169 17.51 -4.46 3.60
N ARG A 170 17.75 -3.88 2.41
CA ARG A 170 19.06 -3.87 1.75
C ARG A 170 20.10 -3.04 2.51
N HIS A 171 19.65 -2.03 3.26
CA HIS A 171 20.53 -1.23 4.11
C HIS A 171 20.75 -1.87 5.49
N GLY A 172 20.38 -3.16 5.66
CA GLY A 172 20.67 -3.94 6.85
C GLY A 172 19.75 -3.71 8.04
N TYR A 173 18.57 -3.11 7.81
CA TYR A 173 17.55 -3.01 8.85
C TYR A 173 16.84 -4.36 9.04
N ALA A 174 16.51 -4.70 10.29
CA ALA A 174 15.69 -5.90 10.58
C ALA A 174 14.33 -5.79 9.91
N MET A 175 13.73 -6.92 9.50
CA MET A 175 12.46 -6.91 8.78
C MET A 175 11.36 -6.22 9.58
N GLN A 176 11.33 -6.43 10.88
CA GLN A 176 10.38 -5.79 11.79
C GLN A 176 10.56 -4.26 11.85
N GLU A 177 11.80 -3.77 11.78
CA GLU A 177 12.08 -2.32 11.71
C GLU A 177 11.58 -1.75 10.36
N CYS A 178 11.83 -2.45 9.25
CA CYS A 178 11.36 -2.07 7.92
C CYS A 178 9.84 -1.94 7.87
N VAL A 179 9.14 -2.93 8.40
CA VAL A 179 7.67 -2.95 8.48
C VAL A 179 7.13 -1.84 9.38
N SER A 180 7.74 -1.62 10.54
CA SER A 180 7.32 -0.56 11.46
C SER A 180 7.49 0.83 10.84
N ALA A 181 8.56 1.04 10.08
CA ALA A 181 8.86 2.28 9.37
C ALA A 181 7.93 2.51 8.16
N SER A 182 7.49 1.46 7.49
CA SER A 182 6.72 1.56 6.24
C SER A 182 5.33 2.14 6.42
N ASN A 183 4.65 1.83 7.51
CA ASN A 183 3.30 2.34 7.76
C ASN A 183 3.26 3.88 7.84
N PRO A 184 4.07 4.57 8.65
CA PRO A 184 4.08 6.03 8.66
C PRO A 184 4.52 6.65 7.33
N LEU A 185 5.45 6.00 6.60
CA LEU A 185 5.88 6.46 5.28
C LEU A 185 4.77 6.34 4.20
N SER A 186 3.78 5.48 4.43
CA SER A 186 2.61 5.37 3.55
C SER A 186 1.54 6.44 3.80
N LEU A 187 1.57 7.14 4.93
CA LEU A 187 0.54 8.16 5.26
C LEU A 187 0.50 9.35 4.30
N PRO A 188 1.64 9.97 3.90
CA PRO A 188 1.61 11.04 2.91
C PRO A 188 1.01 10.57 1.58
N VAL A 189 1.36 9.36 1.14
CA VAL A 189 0.82 8.75 -0.07
C VAL A 189 -0.69 8.57 0.03
N ALA A 190 -1.16 8.05 1.16
CA ALA A 190 -2.57 7.83 1.43
C ALA A 190 -3.39 9.13 1.43
N LEU A 191 -2.88 10.17 2.11
CA LEU A 191 -3.54 11.47 2.20
C LEU A 191 -3.59 12.18 0.85
N CYS A 192 -2.46 12.32 0.17
CA CYS A 192 -2.39 12.95 -1.14
C CYS A 192 -3.25 12.20 -2.16
N GLY A 193 -3.15 10.87 -2.22
CA GLY A 193 -3.94 10.03 -3.11
C GLY A 193 -5.45 10.19 -2.86
N ALA A 194 -5.89 10.00 -1.61
CA ALA A 194 -7.32 10.08 -1.27
C ALA A 194 -7.92 11.45 -1.60
N VAL A 195 -7.22 12.56 -1.27
CA VAL A 195 -7.69 13.91 -1.59
C VAL A 195 -7.78 14.14 -3.09
N THR A 196 -6.73 13.79 -3.82
CA THR A 196 -6.67 13.99 -5.27
C THR A 196 -7.76 13.20 -6.00
N TYR A 197 -7.91 11.91 -5.69
CA TYR A 197 -8.95 11.07 -6.29
C TYR A 197 -10.37 11.46 -5.88
N ALA A 198 -10.55 11.99 -4.67
CA ALA A 198 -11.84 12.54 -4.24
C ALA A 198 -12.21 13.80 -5.03
N VAL A 199 -11.23 14.65 -5.35
CA VAL A 199 -11.45 15.89 -6.11
C VAL A 199 -11.64 15.62 -7.60
N ILE A 200 -10.74 14.86 -8.22
CA ILE A 200 -10.77 14.59 -9.67
C ILE A 200 -12.01 13.76 -10.03
N GLY A 201 -12.39 12.80 -9.20
CA GLY A 201 -13.53 11.92 -9.45
C GLY A 201 -14.92 12.53 -9.25
N ARG A 202 -15.04 13.79 -8.82
CA ARG A 202 -16.33 14.39 -8.42
C ARG A 202 -17.44 14.32 -9.48
N HIS A 203 -17.07 14.37 -10.75
CA HIS A 203 -18.01 14.34 -11.86
C HIS A 203 -17.91 13.07 -12.71
N SER A 204 -17.05 12.13 -12.34
CA SER A 204 -16.76 10.93 -13.14
C SER A 204 -17.69 9.76 -12.85
N ILE A 205 -18.26 9.68 -11.64
CA ILE A 205 -19.17 8.61 -11.23
C ILE A 205 -20.48 9.23 -10.72
N PRO A 206 -21.58 9.17 -11.51
CA PRO A 206 -22.87 9.73 -11.13
C PRO A 206 -23.69 8.78 -10.22
N LEU A 207 -23.03 8.01 -9.35
CA LEU A 207 -23.70 7.05 -8.46
C LEU A 207 -23.65 7.54 -7.00
N SER A 208 -24.74 7.34 -6.28
CA SER A 208 -24.80 7.59 -4.84
C SER A 208 -23.87 6.65 -4.08
N GLY A 209 -23.20 7.16 -3.04
CA GLY A 209 -22.27 6.36 -2.22
C GLY A 209 -20.80 6.44 -2.66
N PHE A 210 -20.47 7.33 -3.59
CA PHE A 210 -19.11 7.64 -3.98
C PHE A 210 -18.71 9.06 -3.55
N LEU A 211 -17.48 9.22 -3.09
CA LEU A 211 -16.82 10.51 -2.88
C LEU A 211 -15.71 10.63 -3.93
N GLY A 212 -16.01 11.25 -5.07
CA GLY A 212 -15.19 11.15 -6.25
C GLY A 212 -15.05 9.69 -6.70
N PHE A 213 -13.84 9.17 -6.76
CA PHE A 213 -13.60 7.76 -7.05
C PHE A 213 -13.64 6.85 -5.81
N ILE A 214 -13.82 7.37 -4.60
CA ILE A 214 -13.80 6.58 -3.37
C ILE A 214 -15.19 5.98 -3.12
N SER A 215 -15.31 4.65 -3.09
CA SER A 215 -16.51 3.93 -2.71
C SER A 215 -16.68 3.91 -1.18
N LEU A 216 -17.62 4.70 -0.65
CA LEU A 216 -17.84 4.83 0.80
C LEU A 216 -18.33 3.52 1.45
N LYS A 217 -19.13 2.74 0.74
CA LYS A 217 -19.63 1.43 1.21
C LYS A 217 -18.47 0.45 1.40
N ILE A 218 -17.62 0.32 0.39
CA ILE A 218 -16.46 -0.58 0.43
C ILE A 218 -15.45 -0.09 1.46
N LEU A 219 -15.17 1.22 1.49
CA LEU A 219 -14.30 1.85 2.49
C LEU A 219 -14.72 1.51 3.91
N GLY A 220 -16.00 1.73 4.26
CA GLY A 220 -16.51 1.46 5.60
C GLY A 220 -16.34 0.00 6.03
N LEU A 221 -16.70 -0.93 5.14
CA LEU A 221 -16.56 -2.37 5.40
C LEU A 221 -15.09 -2.79 5.56
N LEU A 222 -14.20 -2.32 4.65
CA LEU A 222 -12.77 -2.65 4.70
C LEU A 222 -12.08 -2.07 5.94
N VAL A 223 -12.44 -0.86 6.36
CA VAL A 223 -11.87 -0.22 7.56
C VAL A 223 -12.32 -0.96 8.82
N LEU A 224 -13.62 -1.28 8.97
CA LEU A 224 -14.15 -1.97 10.13
C LEU A 224 -13.55 -3.38 10.28
N THR A 225 -13.56 -4.15 9.19
CA THR A 225 -13.01 -5.51 9.21
C THR A 225 -11.48 -5.52 9.23
N GLY A 226 -10.84 -4.52 8.63
CA GLY A 226 -9.39 -4.29 8.70
C GLY A 226 -8.94 -4.00 10.13
N TRP A 227 -9.69 -3.19 10.87
CA TRP A 227 -9.41 -2.95 12.28
C TRP A 227 -9.48 -4.24 13.11
N ALA A 228 -10.49 -5.09 12.86
CA ALA A 228 -10.58 -6.41 13.49
C ALA A 228 -9.35 -7.28 13.16
N GLY A 229 -8.89 -7.29 11.89
CA GLY A 229 -7.68 -7.97 11.43
C GLY A 229 -6.41 -7.46 12.11
N ILE A 230 -6.28 -6.13 12.29
CA ILE A 230 -5.15 -5.50 13.01
C ILE A 230 -5.12 -5.96 14.48
N VAL A 231 -6.28 -5.95 15.16
CA VAL A 231 -6.37 -6.37 16.56
C VAL A 231 -6.06 -7.87 16.71
N PHE A 232 -6.60 -8.69 15.83
CA PHE A 232 -6.35 -10.13 15.80
C PHE A 232 -4.85 -10.42 15.56
N SER A 233 -4.25 -9.83 14.54
CA SER A 233 -2.85 -10.05 14.18
C SER A 233 -1.91 -9.74 15.36
N ARG A 234 -2.15 -8.65 16.07
CA ARG A 234 -1.32 -8.25 17.21
C ARG A 234 -1.44 -9.16 18.43
N ARG A 235 -2.59 -9.84 18.60
CA ARG A 235 -2.83 -10.74 19.74
C ARG A 235 -2.47 -12.18 19.46
N ALA A 236 -2.76 -12.66 18.25
CA ALA A 236 -2.70 -14.06 17.90
C ALA A 236 -1.43 -14.46 17.15
N ILE A 237 -0.77 -13.52 16.45
CA ILE A 237 0.39 -13.86 15.63
C ILE A 237 1.68 -13.50 16.39
N PRO A 238 2.52 -14.51 16.74
CA PRO A 238 3.81 -14.29 17.38
C PRO A 238 4.80 -13.63 16.41
N ALA A 239 5.93 -13.17 16.93
CA ALA A 239 7.02 -12.65 16.12
C ALA A 239 7.52 -13.72 15.14
N VAL A 240 7.45 -13.42 13.85
CA VAL A 240 7.89 -14.33 12.79
C VAL A 240 9.39 -14.12 12.52
N PRO A 241 10.20 -15.18 12.35
CA PRO A 241 11.61 -15.05 11.98
C PRO A 241 11.80 -14.31 10.63
N ASP A 242 12.83 -13.50 10.53
CA ASP A 242 13.11 -12.62 9.36
C ASP A 242 13.06 -13.32 8.01
N VAL A 243 13.56 -14.57 7.94
CA VAL A 243 13.59 -15.36 6.69
C VAL A 243 12.18 -15.72 6.21
N TRP A 244 11.30 -16.12 7.14
CA TRP A 244 9.91 -16.44 6.82
C TRP A 244 9.14 -15.19 6.42
N TYR A 245 9.40 -14.05 7.08
CA TYR A 245 8.85 -12.77 6.69
C TYR A 245 9.15 -12.42 5.25
N ALA A 246 10.42 -12.53 4.85
CA ALA A 246 10.84 -12.22 3.49
C ALA A 246 10.19 -13.14 2.44
N ARG A 247 10.06 -14.44 2.75
CA ARG A 247 9.42 -15.42 1.84
C ARG A 247 7.93 -15.15 1.67
N ILE A 248 7.21 -14.93 2.78
CA ILE A 248 5.77 -14.65 2.74
C ILE A 248 5.51 -13.31 2.06
N TYR A 249 6.39 -12.32 2.26
CA TYR A 249 6.31 -11.03 1.57
C TYR A 249 6.33 -11.20 0.05
N VAL A 250 7.31 -11.95 -0.49
CA VAL A 250 7.41 -12.21 -1.93
C VAL A 250 6.23 -13.04 -2.43
N LEU A 251 5.77 -14.03 -1.66
CA LEU A 251 4.59 -14.83 -2.00
C LEU A 251 3.35 -13.95 -2.15
N LEU A 252 3.14 -13.01 -1.23
CA LEU A 252 2.02 -12.07 -1.30
C LEU A 252 2.12 -11.15 -2.53
N LEU A 253 3.34 -10.68 -2.88
CA LEU A 253 3.55 -9.91 -4.10
C LEU A 253 3.14 -10.72 -5.35
N CYS A 254 3.52 -11.99 -5.41
CA CYS A 254 3.16 -12.89 -6.51
C CYS A 254 1.64 -13.13 -6.58
N LEU A 255 0.98 -13.33 -5.44
CA LEU A 255 -0.48 -13.53 -5.39
C LEU A 255 -1.24 -12.30 -5.89
N VAL A 256 -0.79 -11.10 -5.51
CA VAL A 256 -1.39 -9.85 -5.98
C VAL A 256 -1.17 -9.65 -7.48
N LEU A 257 0.04 -9.94 -7.97
CA LEU A 257 0.33 -9.90 -9.41
C LEU A 257 -0.60 -10.84 -10.19
N LEU A 258 -0.75 -12.08 -9.72
CA LEU A 258 -1.68 -13.05 -10.34
C LEU A 258 -3.11 -12.53 -10.35
N ALA A 259 -3.58 -11.96 -9.23
CA ALA A 259 -4.93 -11.38 -9.14
C ALA A 259 -5.15 -10.23 -10.14
N MET A 260 -4.10 -9.50 -10.52
CA MET A 260 -4.19 -8.42 -11.51
C MET A 260 -4.05 -8.89 -12.96
N LEU A 261 -3.48 -10.09 -13.18
CA LEU A 261 -3.35 -10.71 -14.52
C LEU A 261 -4.60 -11.49 -14.93
N ILE A 262 -5.31 -12.07 -13.96
CA ILE A 262 -6.58 -12.79 -14.21
C ILE A 262 -7.67 -11.76 -14.45
N GLN A 263 -8.10 -11.66 -15.66
CA GLN A 263 -9.18 -10.78 -16.15
C GLN A 263 -10.43 -11.58 -16.42
#